data_a36a785f87855bf72a8caaaa8709fe3d
#
_entry.id   a36a785f87855bf72a8caaaa8709fe3d
#
_cell.length_a   1.000
_cell.length_b   1.000
_cell.length_c   1.000
_cell.angle_alpha   90.00
_cell.angle_beta   90.00
_cell.angle_gamma   90.00
#
_symmetry.space_group_name_H-M   'P 1'
#
loop_
_entity.id
_entity.type
_entity.pdbx_description
1 polymer ?
#
loop_
_entity_poly.entity_id
_entity_poly.type
_entity_poly.pdbx_seq_one_letter_code
_entity_poly.pdbx_strand_id
1 'polypeptide(L)'
;ITQIEKNEIYKVPVGKIVNLNDNINIMQEAKIYIAGTLVISEKNSFQNHKEAKFIILSKEQSEGEEAGSLQCLGDFTAKNEFEIDNYGTINVNGTFLIKNGSEVDNYGCIFAKRIELDGNGKDDSLLEIKEKGYVFAKTMWMQKTELEMEENSLLEIEGTLEFKNDCKIEGDDDHKWAVVKIGNATVENESNGKNPEIEDYVFIVCDHNKGLKPHFIKLNDGATWGNTKAAANTGVKTTGSDCASAYAPEDEGEAEKPSDEKEYSLGRYPYAFEDLWPNFGDYDMNDIVLITEASLHVKNNFVTKTVLKCRLAAIGATRRIAAAV
;
A
#
# COMPACT_ATOMS: atom_id res chain seq x y z
N ILE A 1 -5.77 -26.03 -1.22
CA ILE A 1 -5.73 -25.98 -2.72
C ILE A 1 -4.29 -25.67 -3.08
N THR A 2 -3.66 -26.55 -3.85
CA THR A 2 -2.26 -26.39 -4.27
C THR A 2 -2.16 -25.96 -5.76
N GLN A 3 -3.26 -26.06 -6.50
CA GLN A 3 -3.34 -25.69 -7.90
C GLN A 3 -4.74 -25.20 -8.25
N ILE A 4 -4.82 -24.19 -9.09
CA ILE A 4 -6.03 -23.74 -9.79
C ILE A 4 -5.84 -24.08 -11.25
N GLU A 5 -6.74 -24.89 -11.78
CA GLU A 5 -6.61 -25.47 -13.12
C GLU A 5 -6.84 -24.42 -14.21
N LYS A 6 -6.40 -24.77 -15.43
CA LYS A 6 -6.58 -23.92 -16.60
C LYS A 6 -8.06 -23.57 -16.82
N ASN A 7 -8.34 -22.28 -17.10
CA ASN A 7 -9.68 -21.73 -17.31
C ASN A 7 -10.64 -21.86 -16.11
N GLU A 8 -10.17 -22.27 -14.95
CA GLU A 8 -11.01 -22.30 -13.75
C GLU A 8 -11.24 -20.90 -13.17
N ILE A 9 -12.40 -20.74 -12.56
CA ILE A 9 -12.80 -19.52 -11.85
C ILE A 9 -12.96 -19.85 -10.38
N TYR A 10 -12.16 -19.17 -9.56
CA TYR A 10 -12.26 -19.20 -8.11
C TYR A 10 -12.85 -17.90 -7.58
N LYS A 11 -13.53 -17.98 -6.44
CA LYS A 11 -14.07 -16.81 -5.74
C LYS A 11 -13.71 -16.85 -4.27
N VAL A 12 -13.17 -15.75 -3.77
CA VAL A 12 -13.08 -15.47 -2.34
C VAL A 12 -14.35 -14.71 -1.95
N PRO A 13 -15.28 -15.34 -1.21
CA PRO A 13 -16.58 -14.72 -0.95
C PRO A 13 -16.48 -13.50 -0.03
N VAL A 14 -17.48 -12.63 -0.10
CA VAL A 14 -17.63 -11.45 0.77
C VAL A 14 -17.52 -11.85 2.25
N GLY A 15 -16.80 -11.08 3.03
CA GLY A 15 -16.60 -11.28 4.47
C GLY A 15 -15.83 -12.55 4.85
N LYS A 16 -15.25 -13.26 3.88
CA LYS A 16 -14.41 -14.45 4.14
C LYS A 16 -12.93 -14.12 3.98
N ILE A 17 -12.12 -14.73 4.86
CA ILE A 17 -10.66 -14.69 4.77
C ILE A 17 -10.20 -16.07 4.30
N VAL A 18 -9.52 -16.11 3.17
CA VAL A 18 -8.91 -17.32 2.62
C VAL A 18 -7.40 -17.18 2.74
N ASN A 19 -6.79 -18.10 3.50
CA ASN A 19 -5.34 -18.12 3.67
C ASN A 19 -4.72 -19.15 2.74
N LEU A 20 -3.79 -18.71 1.91
CA LEU A 20 -2.96 -19.57 1.08
C LEU A 20 -1.67 -19.86 1.86
N ASN A 21 -1.64 -21.03 2.53
CA ASN A 21 -0.52 -21.46 3.38
C ASN A 21 0.47 -22.37 2.65
N ASP A 22 0.11 -22.88 1.49
CA ASP A 22 0.92 -23.77 0.66
C ASP A 22 1.30 -23.10 -0.65
N ASN A 23 2.33 -23.61 -1.31
CA ASN A 23 2.69 -23.18 -2.65
C ASN A 23 1.52 -23.39 -3.60
N ILE A 24 1.12 -22.33 -4.29
CA ILE A 24 0.00 -22.36 -5.22
C ILE A 24 0.48 -22.09 -6.63
N ASN A 25 0.04 -22.95 -7.54
CA ASN A 25 0.15 -22.75 -8.97
C ASN A 25 -1.20 -22.26 -9.53
N ILE A 26 -1.18 -21.11 -10.16
CA ILE A 26 -2.33 -20.60 -10.92
C ILE A 26 -2.05 -20.84 -12.38
N MET A 27 -2.80 -21.76 -12.97
CA MET A 27 -2.59 -22.19 -14.34
C MET A 27 -3.09 -21.14 -15.33
N GLN A 28 -2.71 -21.32 -16.58
CA GLN A 28 -3.05 -20.43 -17.69
C GLN A 28 -4.54 -20.09 -17.74
N GLU A 29 -4.87 -18.81 -17.94
CA GLU A 29 -6.24 -18.30 -18.09
C GLU A 29 -7.16 -18.54 -16.86
N ALA A 30 -6.62 -19.03 -15.75
CA ALA A 30 -7.39 -19.17 -14.50
C ALA A 30 -7.65 -17.78 -13.87
N LYS A 31 -8.84 -17.59 -13.29
CA LYS A 31 -9.26 -16.32 -12.70
C LYS A 31 -9.64 -16.47 -11.24
N ILE A 32 -9.18 -15.52 -10.42
CA ILE A 32 -9.57 -15.43 -9.01
C ILE A 32 -10.28 -14.10 -8.75
N TYR A 33 -11.58 -14.18 -8.44
CA TYR A 33 -12.35 -13.02 -7.97
C TYR A 33 -12.27 -12.90 -6.47
N ILE A 34 -11.82 -11.76 -5.98
CA ILE A 34 -11.60 -11.51 -4.55
C ILE A 34 -12.62 -10.48 -4.08
N ALA A 35 -13.71 -10.94 -3.48
CA ALA A 35 -14.73 -10.12 -2.84
C ALA A 35 -14.55 -10.03 -1.32
N GLY A 36 -13.87 -10.97 -0.72
CA GLY A 36 -13.42 -10.98 0.67
C GLY A 36 -11.92 -10.69 0.77
N THR A 37 -11.22 -11.36 1.66
CA THR A 37 -9.77 -11.20 1.84
C THR A 37 -9.02 -12.46 1.43
N LEU A 38 -8.09 -12.34 0.49
CA LEU A 38 -7.13 -13.38 0.15
C LEU A 38 -5.79 -13.06 0.79
N VAL A 39 -5.27 -13.97 1.63
CA VAL A 39 -3.99 -13.80 2.31
C VAL A 39 -2.96 -14.78 1.73
N ILE A 40 -1.86 -14.25 1.24
CA ILE A 40 -0.70 -15.04 0.77
C ILE A 40 0.37 -14.94 1.86
N SER A 41 0.79 -16.08 2.44
CA SER A 41 1.77 -16.10 3.51
C SER A 41 3.19 -15.83 3.00
N GLU A 42 4.07 -15.30 3.86
CA GLU A 42 5.46 -14.95 3.54
C GLU A 42 6.30 -16.11 2.99
N LYS A 43 5.96 -17.33 3.41
CA LYS A 43 6.74 -18.54 3.05
C LYS A 43 6.27 -19.22 1.76
N ASN A 44 5.23 -18.69 1.11
CA ASN A 44 4.66 -19.34 -0.05
C ASN A 44 5.33 -18.88 -1.34
N SER A 45 5.68 -19.83 -2.19
CA SER A 45 5.94 -19.52 -3.57
C SER A 45 4.61 -19.46 -4.33
N PHE A 46 4.19 -18.26 -4.66
CA PHE A 46 3.12 -18.02 -5.61
C PHE A 46 3.70 -18.19 -7.03
N GLN A 47 3.12 -19.08 -7.80
CA GLN A 47 3.48 -19.26 -9.21
C GLN A 47 2.25 -19.02 -10.08
N ASN A 48 2.35 -18.05 -10.95
CA ASN A 48 1.34 -17.76 -11.95
C ASN A 48 1.84 -18.15 -13.33
N HIS A 49 0.94 -18.66 -14.15
CA HIS A 49 1.16 -18.97 -15.55
C HIS A 49 0.51 -17.91 -16.42
N LYS A 50 0.85 -17.94 -17.70
CA LYS A 50 0.42 -16.99 -18.72
C LYS A 50 -1.08 -16.69 -18.65
N GLU A 51 -1.44 -15.40 -18.73
CA GLU A 51 -2.83 -14.92 -18.77
C GLU A 51 -3.70 -15.35 -17.56
N ALA A 52 -3.07 -15.75 -16.45
CA ALA A 52 -3.80 -15.92 -15.20
C ALA A 52 -4.13 -14.55 -14.60
N LYS A 53 -5.30 -14.41 -13.95
CA LYS A 53 -5.82 -13.11 -13.55
C LYS A 53 -6.36 -13.06 -12.13
N PHE A 54 -6.04 -11.99 -11.41
CA PHE A 54 -6.73 -11.60 -10.18
C PHE A 54 -7.67 -10.43 -10.45
N ILE A 55 -8.88 -10.50 -9.92
CA ILE A 55 -9.85 -9.42 -9.94
C ILE A 55 -10.26 -9.13 -8.50
N ILE A 56 -9.73 -8.06 -7.93
CA ILE A 56 -10.08 -7.60 -6.59
C ILE A 56 -11.28 -6.67 -6.73
N LEU A 57 -12.42 -7.08 -6.19
CA LEU A 57 -13.69 -6.40 -6.42
C LEU A 57 -13.84 -5.15 -5.55
N SER A 58 -14.46 -4.11 -6.07
CA SER A 58 -14.93 -2.97 -5.30
C SER A 58 -16.06 -3.38 -4.35
N LYS A 59 -16.42 -2.48 -3.44
CA LYS A 59 -17.58 -2.65 -2.57
C LYS A 59 -18.87 -2.83 -3.37
N GLU A 60 -19.06 -2.04 -4.41
CA GLU A 60 -20.23 -2.09 -5.29
C GLU A 60 -20.29 -3.38 -6.10
N GLN A 61 -19.17 -3.83 -6.64
CA GLN A 61 -19.10 -5.08 -7.43
C GLN A 61 -19.28 -6.33 -6.58
N SER A 62 -18.86 -6.30 -5.32
CA SER A 62 -18.99 -7.42 -4.38
C SER A 62 -20.36 -7.52 -3.73
N GLU A 63 -21.18 -6.45 -3.79
CA GLU A 63 -22.42 -6.27 -3.02
C GLU A 63 -22.18 -6.42 -1.51
N GLY A 64 -20.97 -6.09 -1.05
CA GLY A 64 -20.51 -6.25 0.32
C GLY A 64 -20.49 -4.93 1.11
N GLU A 65 -20.17 -5.01 2.39
CA GLU A 65 -19.94 -3.82 3.23
C GLU A 65 -18.54 -3.23 2.98
N GLU A 66 -17.59 -4.05 2.52
CA GLU A 66 -16.20 -3.69 2.25
C GLU A 66 -15.78 -4.15 0.85
N ALA A 67 -14.76 -3.51 0.29
CA ALA A 67 -14.12 -3.95 -0.93
C ALA A 67 -13.26 -5.20 -0.70
N GLY A 68 -12.98 -5.94 -1.76
CA GLY A 68 -12.06 -7.07 -1.74
C GLY A 68 -10.64 -6.66 -1.36
N SER A 69 -9.89 -7.57 -0.76
CA SER A 69 -8.50 -7.31 -0.33
C SER A 69 -7.57 -8.49 -0.66
N LEU A 70 -6.43 -8.16 -1.27
CA LEU A 70 -5.30 -9.07 -1.41
C LEU A 70 -4.21 -8.65 -0.41
N GLN A 71 -3.82 -9.56 0.49
CA GLN A 71 -2.79 -9.32 1.51
C GLN A 71 -1.64 -10.28 1.31
N CYS A 72 -0.48 -9.77 0.93
CA CYS A 72 0.76 -10.53 0.83
C CYS A 72 1.65 -10.22 2.02
N LEU A 73 1.90 -11.22 2.88
CA LEU A 73 2.67 -11.04 4.11
C LEU A 73 4.18 -10.92 3.86
N GLY A 74 4.63 -11.25 2.65
CA GLY A 74 6.00 -11.11 2.17
C GLY A 74 6.06 -10.42 0.81
N ASP A 75 6.98 -10.86 -0.05
CA ASP A 75 7.09 -10.39 -1.43
C ASP A 75 5.99 -11.00 -2.31
N PHE A 76 5.58 -10.25 -3.33
CA PHE A 76 4.64 -10.70 -4.34
C PHE A 76 5.17 -10.40 -5.73
N THR A 77 5.17 -11.41 -6.61
CA THR A 77 5.65 -11.26 -7.98
C THR A 77 4.56 -11.59 -9.00
N ALA A 78 4.16 -10.58 -9.76
CA ALA A 78 3.38 -10.73 -10.98
C ALA A 78 4.36 -10.92 -12.15
N LYS A 79 4.25 -12.04 -12.87
CA LYS A 79 5.13 -12.39 -14.00
C LYS A 79 4.39 -13.23 -15.03
N ASN A 80 4.98 -13.40 -16.22
CA ASN A 80 4.47 -14.27 -17.28
C ASN A 80 3.05 -13.85 -17.75
N GLU A 81 2.91 -12.57 -18.12
CA GLU A 81 1.64 -12.03 -18.61
C GLU A 81 0.50 -12.20 -17.57
N PHE A 82 0.83 -12.07 -16.27
CA PHE A 82 -0.16 -12.12 -15.21
C PHE A 82 -0.89 -10.79 -15.10
N GLU A 83 -2.20 -10.84 -15.06
CA GLU A 83 -3.05 -9.65 -15.01
C GLU A 83 -3.65 -9.45 -13.61
N ILE A 84 -3.76 -8.20 -13.18
CA ILE A 84 -4.44 -7.82 -11.94
C ILE A 84 -5.34 -6.62 -12.18
N ASP A 85 -6.66 -6.80 -12.03
CA ASP A 85 -7.60 -5.68 -11.95
C ASP A 85 -7.90 -5.41 -10.47
N ASN A 86 -7.43 -4.30 -9.95
CA ASN A 86 -7.63 -3.93 -8.55
C ASN A 86 -8.67 -2.83 -8.41
N TYR A 87 -9.89 -3.17 -8.03
CA TYR A 87 -10.94 -2.24 -7.62
C TYR A 87 -11.08 -2.12 -6.09
N GLY A 88 -10.27 -2.88 -5.35
CA GLY A 88 -10.25 -2.92 -3.89
C GLY A 88 -8.89 -2.51 -3.33
N THR A 89 -8.30 -3.37 -2.50
CA THR A 89 -7.03 -3.07 -1.84
C THR A 89 -6.02 -4.19 -2.01
N ILE A 90 -4.80 -3.84 -2.40
CA ILE A 90 -3.63 -4.73 -2.40
C ILE A 90 -2.64 -4.24 -1.35
N ASN A 91 -2.26 -5.10 -0.40
CA ASN A 91 -1.24 -4.85 0.59
C ASN A 91 -0.08 -5.84 0.43
N VAL A 92 1.13 -5.35 0.20
CA VAL A 92 2.34 -6.18 0.09
C VAL A 92 3.35 -5.73 1.15
N ASN A 93 3.58 -6.56 2.16
CA ASN A 93 4.51 -6.23 3.25
C ASN A 93 5.98 -6.22 2.83
N GLY A 94 6.29 -6.75 1.65
CA GLY A 94 7.61 -6.81 1.03
C GLY A 94 7.68 -6.04 -0.28
N THR A 95 8.33 -6.66 -1.26
CA THR A 95 8.45 -6.14 -2.63
C THR A 95 7.30 -6.63 -3.50
N PHE A 96 6.62 -5.69 -4.16
CA PHE A 96 5.71 -5.99 -5.26
C PHE A 96 6.47 -5.85 -6.58
N LEU A 97 6.82 -6.98 -7.19
CA LEU A 97 7.55 -7.04 -8.45
C LEU A 97 6.59 -7.34 -9.60
N ILE A 98 6.56 -6.47 -10.60
CA ILE A 98 5.78 -6.61 -11.85
C ILE A 98 6.76 -6.77 -13.00
N LYS A 99 6.69 -7.89 -13.73
CA LYS A 99 7.63 -8.20 -14.82
C LYS A 99 7.11 -9.17 -15.87
N ASN A 100 7.86 -9.30 -16.96
CA ASN A 100 7.63 -10.27 -18.04
C ASN A 100 6.20 -10.16 -18.62
N GLY A 101 5.83 -8.97 -19.08
CA GLY A 101 4.54 -8.71 -19.73
C GLY A 101 3.35 -8.74 -18.78
N SER A 102 3.56 -8.61 -17.48
CA SER A 102 2.44 -8.56 -16.53
C SER A 102 1.88 -7.16 -16.45
N GLU A 103 0.58 -7.08 -16.28
CA GLU A 103 -0.21 -5.84 -16.26
C GLU A 103 -1.00 -5.72 -14.97
N VAL A 104 -1.00 -4.52 -14.39
CA VAL A 104 -1.73 -4.21 -13.17
C VAL A 104 -2.54 -2.94 -13.39
N ASP A 105 -3.85 -3.09 -13.51
CA ASP A 105 -4.82 -2.00 -13.57
C ASP A 105 -5.30 -1.65 -12.17
N ASN A 106 -4.91 -0.50 -11.67
CA ASN A 106 -5.24 -0.09 -10.32
C ASN A 106 -6.31 1.01 -10.28
N TYR A 107 -7.56 0.63 -10.09
CA TYR A 107 -8.70 1.51 -9.80
C TYR A 107 -8.89 1.77 -8.30
N GLY A 108 -8.23 0.98 -7.46
CA GLY A 108 -8.31 1.02 -6.00
C GLY A 108 -7.01 1.46 -5.35
N CYS A 109 -6.60 0.75 -4.31
CA CYS A 109 -5.41 1.08 -3.54
C CYS A 109 -4.36 -0.03 -3.59
N ILE A 110 -3.10 0.36 -3.79
CA ILE A 110 -1.95 -0.53 -3.63
C ILE A 110 -1.03 0.06 -2.56
N PHE A 111 -0.65 -0.77 -1.59
CA PHE A 111 0.34 -0.43 -0.57
C PHE A 111 1.46 -1.47 -0.59
N ALA A 112 2.69 -1.01 -0.72
CA ALA A 112 3.85 -1.88 -0.71
C ALA A 112 5.02 -1.26 0.07
N LYS A 113 5.91 -2.09 0.59
CA LYS A 113 7.18 -1.60 1.11
C LYS A 113 8.08 -1.14 -0.04
N ARG A 114 8.10 -1.90 -1.14
CA ARG A 114 8.82 -1.59 -2.36
C ARG A 114 7.99 -2.01 -3.57
N ILE A 115 7.99 -1.22 -4.62
CA ILE A 115 7.46 -1.59 -5.92
C ILE A 115 8.63 -1.67 -6.91
N GLU A 116 8.66 -2.73 -7.71
CA GLU A 116 9.64 -2.90 -8.79
C GLU A 116 8.91 -3.18 -10.10
N LEU A 117 9.13 -2.31 -11.09
CA LEU A 117 8.67 -2.49 -12.45
C LEU A 117 9.87 -2.87 -13.33
N ASP A 118 9.88 -4.10 -13.84
CA ASP A 118 10.99 -4.65 -14.63
C ASP A 118 10.54 -5.04 -16.04
N GLY A 119 10.80 -4.15 -17.01
CA GLY A 119 10.57 -4.36 -18.43
C GLY A 119 11.75 -4.99 -19.17
N ASN A 120 12.71 -5.65 -18.50
CA ASN A 120 13.84 -6.32 -19.16
C ASN A 120 13.46 -7.62 -19.90
N GLY A 121 12.20 -7.99 -19.93
CA GLY A 121 11.70 -9.15 -20.63
C GLY A 121 11.56 -8.96 -22.14
N LYS A 122 10.83 -9.86 -22.75
CA LYS A 122 10.44 -9.75 -24.18
C LYS A 122 9.21 -8.85 -24.36
N ASP A 123 8.39 -8.78 -23.30
CA ASP A 123 7.14 -8.05 -23.26
C ASP A 123 7.24 -7.00 -22.17
N ASP A 124 6.75 -5.82 -22.44
CA ASP A 124 6.76 -4.71 -21.49
C ASP A 124 5.82 -5.01 -20.31
N SER A 125 6.26 -4.62 -19.13
CA SER A 125 5.43 -4.73 -17.91
C SER A 125 4.81 -3.39 -17.63
N LEU A 126 3.53 -3.36 -17.28
CA LEU A 126 2.76 -2.15 -17.13
C LEU A 126 2.11 -2.07 -15.74
N LEU A 127 2.19 -0.91 -15.15
CA LEU A 127 1.35 -0.51 -14.03
C LEU A 127 0.54 0.70 -14.48
N GLU A 128 -0.76 0.53 -14.57
CA GLU A 128 -1.69 1.61 -14.83
C GLU A 128 -2.38 2.05 -13.54
N ILE A 129 -2.32 3.33 -13.22
CA ILE A 129 -3.05 3.92 -12.10
C ILE A 129 -4.25 4.65 -12.67
N LYS A 130 -5.39 3.99 -12.65
CA LYS A 130 -6.64 4.48 -13.23
C LYS A 130 -7.21 5.67 -12.47
N GLU A 131 -8.24 6.33 -13.01
CA GLU A 131 -8.89 7.49 -12.40
C GLU A 131 -9.18 7.24 -10.90
N LYS A 132 -8.68 8.11 -10.03
CA LYS A 132 -8.77 8.02 -8.56
C LYS A 132 -8.00 6.86 -7.94
N GLY A 133 -7.28 6.07 -8.73
CA GLY A 133 -6.40 5.03 -8.21
C GLY A 133 -5.29 5.60 -7.35
N TYR A 134 -4.91 4.87 -6.31
CA TYR A 134 -3.84 5.26 -5.39
C TYR A 134 -2.79 4.16 -5.26
N VAL A 135 -1.54 4.54 -5.35
CA VAL A 135 -0.40 3.65 -5.12
C VAL A 135 0.54 4.31 -4.12
N PHE A 136 0.82 3.61 -3.04
CA PHE A 136 1.81 4.00 -2.04
C PHE A 136 2.93 2.98 -1.93
N ALA A 137 4.18 3.45 -1.94
CA ALA A 137 5.32 2.63 -1.58
C ALA A 137 6.38 3.43 -0.81
N LYS A 138 7.18 2.75 0.02
CA LYS A 138 8.33 3.41 0.66
C LYS A 138 9.44 3.70 -0.34
N THR A 139 9.65 2.79 -1.29
CA THR A 139 10.58 2.98 -2.41
C THR A 139 10.02 2.37 -3.67
N MET A 140 10.43 2.89 -4.83
CA MET A 140 10.06 2.33 -6.12
C MET A 140 11.28 2.27 -7.04
N TRP A 141 11.35 1.23 -7.84
CA TRP A 141 12.37 1.04 -8.86
C TRP A 141 11.73 0.69 -10.19
N MET A 142 12.18 1.34 -11.25
CA MET A 142 11.70 1.16 -12.60
C MET A 142 12.87 0.88 -13.54
N GLN A 143 12.72 -0.10 -14.43
CA GLN A 143 13.72 -0.43 -15.44
C GLN A 143 13.07 -0.78 -16.77
N LYS A 144 13.36 0.00 -17.83
CA LYS A 144 12.84 -0.23 -19.19
C LYS A 144 11.34 -0.51 -19.21
N THR A 145 10.58 0.34 -18.58
CA THR A 145 9.16 0.11 -18.37
C THR A 145 8.41 1.42 -18.39
N GLU A 146 7.12 1.31 -18.52
CA GLU A 146 6.17 2.40 -18.51
C GLU A 146 5.23 2.29 -17.32
N LEU A 147 4.86 3.45 -16.77
CA LEU A 147 3.83 3.61 -15.77
C LEU A 147 2.84 4.63 -16.32
N GLU A 148 1.61 4.20 -16.50
CA GLU A 148 0.53 5.06 -16.99
C GLU A 148 -0.33 5.55 -15.84
N MET A 149 -0.80 6.82 -15.93
CA MET A 149 -1.55 7.47 -14.87
C MET A 149 -2.73 8.25 -15.45
N GLU A 150 -3.94 7.82 -15.14
CA GLU A 150 -5.13 8.58 -15.52
C GLU A 150 -5.37 9.79 -14.59
N GLU A 151 -6.29 10.65 -14.97
CA GLU A 151 -6.65 11.86 -14.24
C GLU A 151 -6.99 11.58 -12.76
N ASN A 152 -6.61 12.51 -11.88
CA ASN A 152 -6.85 12.41 -10.43
C ASN A 152 -6.25 11.20 -9.74
N SER A 153 -5.39 10.43 -10.43
CA SER A 153 -4.63 9.34 -9.83
C SER A 153 -3.43 9.85 -9.02
N LEU A 154 -3.00 9.07 -8.05
CA LEU A 154 -1.89 9.44 -7.17
C LEU A 154 -0.90 8.28 -6.99
N LEU A 155 0.35 8.53 -7.34
CA LEU A 155 1.50 7.72 -6.95
C LEU A 155 2.26 8.44 -5.83
N GLU A 156 2.39 7.83 -4.66
CA GLU A 156 3.13 8.38 -3.53
C GLU A 156 4.29 7.47 -3.15
N ILE A 157 5.51 7.98 -3.25
CA ILE A 157 6.74 7.30 -2.86
C ILE A 157 7.37 8.08 -1.69
N GLU A 158 7.26 7.54 -0.49
CA GLU A 158 7.76 8.18 0.73
C GLU A 158 9.27 8.48 0.66
N GLY A 159 10.03 7.55 0.09
CA GLY A 159 11.48 7.65 -0.06
C GLY A 159 11.92 7.96 -1.48
N THR A 160 12.61 7.02 -2.11
CA THR A 160 13.26 7.22 -3.42
C THR A 160 12.53 6.47 -4.54
N LEU A 161 12.29 7.19 -5.63
CA LEU A 161 11.96 6.64 -6.95
C LEU A 161 13.25 6.52 -7.76
N GLU A 162 13.61 5.28 -8.10
CA GLU A 162 14.84 4.94 -8.82
C GLU A 162 14.52 4.59 -10.28
N PHE A 163 15.12 5.30 -11.22
CA PHE A 163 15.00 5.02 -12.65
C PHE A 163 16.25 4.38 -13.19
N LYS A 164 16.09 3.34 -14.00
CA LYS A 164 17.18 2.65 -14.68
C LYS A 164 16.85 2.36 -16.13
N ASN A 165 17.57 3.01 -17.06
CA ASN A 165 17.36 2.94 -18.50
C ASN A 165 15.91 3.33 -18.89
N ASP A 166 15.66 3.76 -20.06
CA ASP A 166 14.40 4.00 -20.78
C ASP A 166 13.12 3.75 -19.94
N CYS A 167 12.88 4.58 -18.92
CA CYS A 167 11.66 4.54 -18.14
C CYS A 167 10.76 5.71 -18.52
N LYS A 168 9.47 5.49 -18.53
CA LYS A 168 8.46 6.51 -18.81
C LYS A 168 7.40 6.55 -17.71
N ILE A 169 6.94 7.74 -17.36
CA ILE A 169 5.71 7.96 -16.63
C ILE A 169 4.85 8.86 -17.50
N GLU A 170 3.71 8.36 -17.89
CA GLU A 170 2.79 9.00 -18.82
C GLU A 170 1.48 9.31 -18.13
N GLY A 171 0.97 10.51 -18.33
CA GLY A 171 -0.35 10.92 -17.91
C GLY A 171 -1.39 10.72 -19.01
N ASP A 172 -2.54 11.37 -18.85
CA ASP A 172 -3.63 11.35 -19.82
C ASP A 172 -3.56 12.60 -20.73
N ASP A 173 -3.72 12.41 -22.04
CA ASP A 173 -3.72 13.49 -23.05
C ASP A 173 -4.83 14.52 -22.86
N ASP A 174 -5.83 14.25 -22.05
CA ASP A 174 -7.04 15.08 -21.85
C ASP A 174 -6.81 16.40 -21.09
N HIS A 175 -5.54 16.82 -20.89
CA HIS A 175 -5.16 18.02 -20.15
C HIS A 175 -5.57 18.00 -18.67
N LYS A 176 -5.64 16.81 -18.09
CA LYS A 176 -6.01 16.59 -16.71
C LYS A 176 -4.82 15.98 -15.94
N TRP A 177 -4.65 16.45 -14.73
CA TRP A 177 -3.46 16.12 -13.94
C TRP A 177 -3.56 14.79 -13.23
N ALA A 178 -2.48 13.99 -13.37
CA ALA A 178 -2.09 12.94 -12.44
C ALA A 178 -0.99 13.46 -11.51
N VAL A 179 -0.82 12.88 -10.33
CA VAL A 179 0.15 13.34 -9.34
C VAL A 179 1.13 12.24 -8.97
N VAL A 180 2.42 12.57 -9.07
CA VAL A 180 3.52 11.75 -8.53
C VAL A 180 4.17 12.50 -7.38
N LYS A 181 3.95 12.04 -6.14
CA LYS A 181 4.55 12.60 -4.94
C LYS A 181 5.74 11.76 -4.51
N ILE A 182 6.91 12.36 -4.44
CA ILE A 182 8.16 11.65 -4.13
C ILE A 182 8.99 12.37 -3.08
N GLY A 183 9.68 11.60 -2.22
CA GLY A 183 10.70 12.14 -1.33
C GLY A 183 12.00 12.48 -2.07
N ASN A 184 12.40 11.63 -3.01
CA ASN A 184 13.62 11.79 -3.80
C ASN A 184 13.53 11.01 -5.12
N ALA A 185 14.33 11.39 -6.13
CA ALA A 185 14.50 10.61 -7.34
C ALA A 185 15.99 10.40 -7.66
N THR A 186 16.33 9.21 -8.16
CA THR A 186 17.66 8.90 -8.65
C THR A 186 17.59 8.27 -10.04
N VAL A 187 18.58 8.57 -10.88
CA VAL A 187 18.72 8.00 -12.22
C VAL A 187 20.01 7.21 -12.29
N GLU A 188 19.92 5.91 -12.51
CA GLU A 188 21.08 5.05 -12.72
C GLU A 188 21.50 5.08 -14.21
N ASN A 189 22.82 5.13 -14.45
CA ASN A 189 23.39 5.17 -15.81
C ASN A 189 23.11 6.47 -16.61
N GLU A 190 23.11 7.61 -15.94
CA GLU A 190 22.94 8.96 -16.53
C GLU A 190 23.81 9.22 -17.80
N SER A 191 24.94 8.53 -17.93
CA SER A 191 25.90 8.73 -19.01
C SER A 191 25.50 8.14 -20.37
N ASN A 192 24.48 7.32 -20.45
CA ASN A 192 24.09 6.62 -21.66
C ASN A 192 23.03 7.35 -22.50
N GLY A 193 22.65 8.57 -22.13
CA GLY A 193 21.67 9.40 -22.87
C GLY A 193 20.23 8.89 -22.85
N LYS A 194 19.94 7.89 -22.01
CA LYS A 194 18.62 7.29 -21.80
C LYS A 194 18.05 7.81 -20.50
N ASN A 195 17.64 9.06 -20.53
CA ASN A 195 17.01 9.71 -19.39
C ASN A 195 15.56 9.28 -19.31
N PRO A 196 15.02 9.08 -18.09
CA PRO A 196 13.59 8.84 -17.92
C PRO A 196 12.78 10.03 -18.45
N GLU A 197 11.64 9.74 -19.03
CA GLU A 197 10.69 10.71 -19.58
C GLU A 197 9.43 10.73 -18.72
N ILE A 198 8.92 11.93 -18.45
CA ILE A 198 7.64 12.14 -17.78
C ILE A 198 6.86 13.10 -18.64
N GLU A 199 5.65 12.70 -19.04
CA GLU A 199 4.87 13.44 -20.03
C GLU A 199 3.38 13.45 -19.72
N ASP A 200 2.62 14.20 -20.51
CA ASP A 200 1.16 14.23 -20.50
C ASP A 200 0.53 14.56 -19.15
N TYR A 201 0.72 15.84 -18.72
CA TYR A 201 0.07 16.40 -17.54
C TYR A 201 0.32 15.64 -16.21
N VAL A 202 1.49 15.02 -16.06
CA VAL A 202 1.95 14.53 -14.76
C VAL A 202 2.52 15.67 -13.94
N PHE A 203 2.00 15.87 -12.73
CA PHE A 203 2.56 16.83 -11.77
C PHE A 203 3.41 16.08 -10.73
N ILE A 204 4.72 16.37 -10.72
CA ILE A 204 5.64 15.80 -9.73
C ILE A 204 5.72 16.72 -8.52
N VAL A 205 5.33 16.20 -7.36
CA VAL A 205 5.49 16.88 -6.07
C VAL A 205 6.74 16.38 -5.38
N CYS A 206 7.67 17.29 -5.11
CA CYS A 206 8.89 17.00 -4.35
C CYS A 206 9.19 18.16 -3.41
N ASP A 207 8.75 18.05 -2.15
CA ASP A 207 8.88 19.13 -1.16
C ASP A 207 10.32 19.36 -0.66
N HIS A 208 11.14 18.33 -0.69
CA HIS A 208 12.49 18.40 -0.14
C HIS A 208 13.60 18.71 -1.12
N ASN A 209 13.31 18.78 -2.41
CA ASN A 209 14.22 19.23 -3.49
C ASN A 209 15.67 18.67 -3.46
N LYS A 210 15.92 17.61 -2.69
CA LYS A 210 17.27 17.11 -2.41
C LYS A 210 17.82 16.15 -3.46
N GLY A 211 17.01 15.70 -4.42
CA GLY A 211 17.42 14.68 -5.37
C GLY A 211 16.90 14.84 -6.78
N LEU A 212 15.89 15.67 -7.01
CA LEU A 212 15.42 15.95 -8.35
C LEU A 212 16.45 16.84 -9.03
N LYS A 213 17.28 16.24 -9.84
CA LYS A 213 18.11 17.00 -10.77
C LYS A 213 17.34 17.09 -12.09
N PRO A 214 16.65 18.21 -12.38
CA PRO A 214 15.74 18.34 -13.54
C PRO A 214 16.38 18.01 -14.88
N HIS A 215 17.70 18.08 -14.97
CA HIS A 215 18.44 17.80 -16.20
C HIS A 215 18.63 16.29 -16.48
N PHE A 216 18.27 15.42 -15.55
CA PHE A 216 18.31 13.96 -15.75
C PHE A 216 16.96 13.35 -16.04
N ILE A 217 15.87 14.07 -15.81
CA ILE A 217 14.52 13.66 -16.12
C ILE A 217 13.98 14.61 -17.17
N LYS A 218 13.55 14.10 -18.31
CA LYS A 218 12.89 14.90 -19.34
C LYS A 218 11.42 15.08 -18.98
N LEU A 219 10.97 16.31 -18.98
CA LEU A 219 9.56 16.67 -18.82
C LEU A 219 9.05 17.15 -20.16
N ASN A 220 8.05 16.45 -20.70
CA ASN A 220 7.43 16.72 -22.01
C ASN A 220 5.93 16.98 -21.84
N ASP A 221 5.31 17.51 -22.86
CA ASP A 221 3.85 17.56 -23.09
C ASP A 221 3.00 17.93 -21.87
N GLY A 222 3.39 19.03 -21.21
CA GLY A 222 2.65 19.56 -20.06
C GLY A 222 3.09 19.03 -18.70
N ALA A 223 3.92 17.98 -18.65
CA ALA A 223 4.45 17.51 -17.38
C ALA A 223 5.25 18.62 -16.67
N THR A 224 5.13 18.68 -15.35
CA THR A 224 5.79 19.70 -14.55
C THR A 224 6.10 19.20 -13.14
N TRP A 225 6.91 19.96 -12.41
CA TRP A 225 7.24 19.63 -11.04
C TRP A 225 7.19 20.85 -10.13
N GLY A 226 6.96 20.60 -8.85
CA GLY A 226 6.89 21.65 -7.85
C GLY A 226 6.77 21.08 -6.43
N ASN A 227 6.47 21.94 -5.49
CA ASN A 227 6.13 21.53 -4.13
C ASN A 227 4.61 21.39 -3.98
N THR A 228 4.17 20.86 -2.84
CA THR A 228 2.74 20.68 -2.52
C THR A 228 1.93 21.99 -2.68
N LYS A 229 2.53 23.14 -2.34
CA LYS A 229 1.87 24.43 -2.49
C LYS A 229 1.68 24.81 -3.96
N ALA A 230 2.65 24.51 -4.83
CA ALA A 230 2.52 24.75 -6.27
C ALA A 230 1.47 23.83 -6.89
N ALA A 231 1.43 22.56 -6.47
CA ALA A 231 0.41 21.61 -6.87
C ALA A 231 -0.99 22.09 -6.50
N ALA A 232 -1.21 22.56 -5.28
CA ALA A 232 -2.49 23.11 -4.83
C ALA A 232 -2.97 24.30 -5.67
N ASN A 233 -2.04 25.17 -6.13
CA ASN A 233 -2.35 26.32 -6.96
C ASN A 233 -2.81 25.93 -8.39
N THR A 234 -2.44 24.75 -8.87
CA THR A 234 -2.86 24.23 -10.19
C THR A 234 -4.19 23.50 -10.14
N GLY A 235 -4.79 23.36 -8.96
CA GLY A 235 -6.02 22.59 -8.77
C GLY A 235 -5.80 21.07 -8.70
N VAL A 236 -4.55 20.64 -8.77
CA VAL A 236 -4.18 19.22 -8.63
C VAL A 236 -4.51 18.72 -7.23
N LYS A 237 -5.27 17.66 -7.14
CA LYS A 237 -5.53 17.01 -5.86
C LYS A 237 -4.32 16.15 -5.46
N THR A 238 -3.61 16.55 -4.43
CA THR A 238 -2.48 15.79 -3.86
C THR A 238 -2.93 14.70 -2.87
N THR A 239 -4.22 14.64 -2.59
CA THR A 239 -4.88 13.65 -1.72
C THR A 239 -6.11 13.15 -2.48
N GLY A 240 -5.91 12.27 -3.44
CA GLY A 240 -6.89 12.18 -4.52
C GLY A 240 -7.86 11.03 -4.51
N SER A 241 -7.65 9.96 -3.75
CA SER A 241 -8.60 8.85 -3.73
C SER A 241 -9.23 8.70 -2.36
N ASP A 242 -10.41 8.11 -2.31
CA ASP A 242 -11.03 7.70 -1.05
C ASP A 242 -10.11 6.76 -0.25
N CYS A 243 -9.22 6.06 -0.95
CA CYS A 243 -8.17 5.25 -0.36
C CYS A 243 -7.02 6.09 0.23
N ALA A 244 -6.58 7.15 -0.44
CA ALA A 244 -5.51 8.01 0.04
C ALA A 244 -5.89 8.72 1.34
N SER A 245 -7.16 9.08 1.52
CA SER A 245 -7.66 9.70 2.75
C SER A 245 -7.62 8.76 3.95
N ALA A 246 -7.61 7.46 3.75
CA ALA A 246 -7.50 6.48 4.83
C ALA A 246 -6.07 6.25 5.32
N TYR A 247 -5.06 6.63 4.52
CA TYR A 247 -3.65 6.35 4.79
C TYR A 247 -2.71 7.53 4.57
N ALA A 248 -3.22 8.71 4.20
CA ALA A 248 -2.38 9.89 4.13
C ALA A 248 -1.82 10.18 5.54
N PRO A 249 -0.50 10.25 5.72
CA PRO A 249 0.03 10.81 6.95
C PRO A 249 -0.52 12.24 7.07
N GLU A 250 -1.06 12.58 8.24
CA GLU A 250 -1.56 13.93 8.50
C GLU A 250 -0.43 14.92 8.21
N ASP A 251 -0.66 15.85 7.26
CA ASP A 251 0.22 16.98 7.07
C ASP A 251 0.26 17.77 8.39
N GLU A 252 1.41 17.73 9.07
CA GLU A 252 1.68 18.60 10.23
C GLU A 252 1.74 20.05 9.73
N GLY A 253 0.60 20.72 9.57
CA GLY A 253 0.68 22.14 9.28
C GLY A 253 -0.54 22.90 8.78
N GLU A 254 -1.76 22.43 8.87
CA GLU A 254 -2.93 23.31 8.71
C GLU A 254 -3.81 23.33 9.97
N ALA A 255 -4.20 24.56 10.34
CA ALA A 255 -5.02 24.84 11.50
C ALA A 255 -6.27 23.95 11.55
N GLU A 256 -6.49 23.35 12.70
CA GLU A 256 -7.60 22.45 13.02
C GLU A 256 -8.96 22.95 12.52
N LYS A 257 -9.45 22.33 11.43
CA LYS A 257 -10.91 22.21 11.23
C LYS A 257 -11.42 21.19 12.25
N PRO A 258 -12.59 21.40 12.88
CA PRO A 258 -13.14 20.44 13.82
C PRO A 258 -13.24 19.08 13.12
N SER A 259 -12.45 18.12 13.58
CA SER A 259 -12.39 16.79 13.01
C SER A 259 -13.68 16.03 13.34
N ASP A 260 -14.29 15.38 12.37
CA ASP A 260 -15.36 14.40 12.60
C ASP A 260 -14.81 13.11 13.26
N GLU A 261 -13.65 13.21 13.89
CA GLU A 261 -13.03 12.11 14.62
C GLU A 261 -13.81 11.85 15.92
N LYS A 262 -14.26 10.61 16.07
CA LYS A 262 -14.96 10.16 17.26
C LYS A 262 -14.06 9.29 18.11
N GLU A 263 -13.94 9.63 19.39
CA GLU A 263 -13.25 8.78 20.35
C GLU A 263 -14.24 7.77 20.97
N TYR A 264 -13.88 6.50 20.89
CA TYR A 264 -14.61 5.40 21.51
C TYR A 264 -13.79 4.82 22.66
N SER A 265 -14.29 4.95 23.87
CA SER A 265 -13.69 4.29 25.04
C SER A 265 -13.97 2.78 24.98
N LEU A 266 -12.91 1.98 25.00
CA LEU A 266 -13.00 0.52 25.12
C LEU A 266 -13.15 0.05 26.57
N GLY A 267 -13.05 0.98 27.54
CA GLY A 267 -13.20 0.69 28.94
C GLY A 267 -11.91 0.79 29.72
N ARG A 268 -12.02 0.46 31.01
CA ARG A 268 -10.94 0.49 31.99
C ARG A 268 -10.79 -0.88 32.62
N TYR A 269 -9.60 -1.45 32.56
CA TYR A 269 -9.32 -2.81 33.02
C TYR A 269 -8.15 -2.83 33.99
N PRO A 270 -8.33 -3.38 35.21
CA PRO A 270 -7.21 -3.68 36.10
C PRO A 270 -6.59 -5.01 35.71
N TYR A 271 -5.27 -5.05 35.64
CA TYR A 271 -4.47 -6.25 35.50
C TYR A 271 -3.61 -6.40 36.75
N ALA A 272 -3.75 -7.54 37.42
CA ALA A 272 -2.97 -7.88 38.57
C ALA A 272 -2.03 -9.05 38.24
N PHE A 273 -0.81 -8.97 38.67
CA PHE A 273 0.25 -9.95 38.39
C PHE A 273 0.87 -10.43 39.70
N GLU A 274 1.22 -11.67 39.74
CA GLU A 274 1.86 -12.38 40.86
C GLU A 274 3.30 -12.79 40.43
N ASP A 275 4.31 -12.45 41.25
CA ASP A 275 5.71 -12.63 40.90
C ASP A 275 6.18 -14.10 40.95
N LEU A 276 5.46 -14.96 41.64
CA LEU A 276 5.80 -16.36 41.80
C LEU A 276 5.01 -17.34 40.91
N TRP A 277 4.05 -16.82 40.13
CA TRP A 277 3.28 -17.67 39.21
C TRP A 277 4.20 -18.39 38.19
N PRO A 278 4.05 -19.72 37.96
CA PRO A 278 3.02 -20.65 38.47
C PRO A 278 3.37 -21.37 39.80
N ASN A 279 4.41 -20.94 40.49
CA ASN A 279 4.75 -21.47 41.80
C ASN A 279 3.84 -20.95 42.91
N PHE A 280 3.88 -21.56 44.08
CA PHE A 280 3.12 -21.10 45.22
C PHE A 280 3.67 -19.77 45.74
N GLY A 281 2.86 -18.72 45.67
CA GLY A 281 3.09 -17.42 46.24
C GLY A 281 2.11 -17.14 47.37
N ASP A 282 2.00 -15.88 47.77
CA ASP A 282 1.04 -15.43 48.80
C ASP A 282 -0.37 -15.20 48.22
N TYR A 283 -0.48 -15.20 46.88
CA TYR A 283 -1.74 -15.08 46.11
C TYR A 283 -2.55 -13.81 46.40
N ASP A 284 -1.89 -12.75 46.79
CA ASP A 284 -2.56 -11.48 47.07
C ASP A 284 -2.74 -10.59 45.83
N MET A 285 -2.17 -11.03 44.69
CA MET A 285 -2.33 -10.38 43.38
C MET A 285 -2.00 -8.90 43.37
N ASN A 286 -0.99 -8.49 44.12
CA ASN A 286 -0.61 -7.10 44.26
C ASN A 286 0.84 -6.81 43.85
N ASP A 287 1.59 -7.81 43.40
CA ASP A 287 2.99 -7.66 43.03
C ASP A 287 3.19 -6.61 41.94
N ILE A 288 2.32 -6.60 40.93
CA ILE A 288 2.11 -5.48 40.02
C ILE A 288 0.63 -5.36 39.72
N VAL A 289 0.08 -4.20 39.94
CA VAL A 289 -1.28 -3.86 39.49
C VAL A 289 -1.21 -2.72 38.48
N LEU A 290 -1.60 -3.01 37.26
CA LEU A 290 -1.75 -2.03 36.18
C LEU A 290 -3.23 -1.73 35.96
N ILE A 291 -3.56 -0.46 35.86
CA ILE A 291 -4.85 -0.01 35.34
C ILE A 291 -4.64 0.47 33.94
N THR A 292 -5.32 -0.15 33.00
CA THR A 292 -5.26 0.22 31.59
C THR A 292 -6.59 0.85 31.16
N GLU A 293 -6.50 1.91 30.41
CA GLU A 293 -7.62 2.55 29.72
C GLU A 293 -7.30 2.54 28.24
N ALA A 294 -8.19 2.01 27.42
CA ALA A 294 -8.03 1.96 25.99
C ALA A 294 -9.10 2.80 25.29
N SER A 295 -8.69 3.57 24.29
CA SER A 295 -9.61 4.27 23.41
C SER A 295 -9.20 4.12 21.94
N LEU A 296 -10.20 4.14 21.06
CA LEU A 296 -10.06 4.16 19.61
C LEU A 296 -10.48 5.54 19.10
N HIS A 297 -9.66 6.13 18.30
CA HIS A 297 -10.04 7.28 17.49
C HIS A 297 -10.48 6.78 16.12
N VAL A 298 -11.67 7.14 15.72
CA VAL A 298 -12.30 6.67 14.48
C VAL A 298 -12.70 7.87 13.62
N LYS A 299 -12.24 7.89 12.38
CA LYS A 299 -12.60 8.88 11.37
C LYS A 299 -13.08 8.13 10.13
N ASN A 300 -14.24 8.50 9.59
CA ASN A 300 -14.83 7.84 8.42
C ASN A 300 -14.98 6.30 8.56
N ASN A 301 -15.34 5.83 9.75
CA ASN A 301 -15.46 4.41 10.14
C ASN A 301 -14.14 3.62 10.20
N PHE A 302 -13.00 4.28 10.12
CA PHE A 302 -11.68 3.65 10.27
C PHE A 302 -11.04 4.06 11.59
N VAL A 303 -10.33 3.11 12.21
CA VAL A 303 -9.52 3.39 13.39
C VAL A 303 -8.24 4.11 12.94
N THR A 304 -8.16 5.40 13.23
CA THR A 304 -7.01 6.24 12.92
C THR A 304 -5.91 6.13 13.97
N LYS A 305 -6.33 5.89 15.24
CA LYS A 305 -5.40 5.80 16.35
C LYS A 305 -5.97 4.92 17.46
N THR A 306 -5.11 4.11 18.06
CA THR A 306 -5.41 3.40 19.30
C THR A 306 -4.56 3.99 20.42
N VAL A 307 -5.18 4.41 21.50
CA VAL A 307 -4.49 4.93 22.69
C VAL A 307 -4.65 3.93 23.81
N LEU A 308 -3.53 3.46 24.35
CA LEU A 308 -3.50 2.63 25.55
C LEU A 308 -2.79 3.42 26.65
N LYS A 309 -3.54 3.82 27.69
CA LYS A 309 -3.01 4.46 28.87
C LYS A 309 -2.81 3.42 29.98
N CYS A 310 -1.55 3.22 30.38
CA CYS A 310 -1.24 2.30 31.45
C CYS A 310 -0.79 3.10 32.69
N ARG A 311 -1.40 2.81 33.83
CA ARG A 311 -1.05 3.40 35.12
C ARG A 311 -0.68 2.29 36.10
N LEU A 312 0.50 2.38 36.68
CA LEU A 312 0.90 1.53 37.79
C LEU A 312 0.09 1.92 39.02
N ALA A 313 -0.71 1.01 39.56
CA ALA A 313 -1.57 1.23 40.71
C ALA A 313 -0.98 0.67 42.00
N ALA A 314 -0.27 -0.46 41.91
CA ALA A 314 0.45 -1.04 43.03
C ALA A 314 1.72 -1.75 42.55
N ILE A 315 2.70 -1.83 43.40
CA ILE A 315 3.92 -2.62 43.24
C ILE A 315 4.32 -3.20 44.60
N GLY A 316 4.25 -4.49 44.75
CA GLY A 316 4.60 -5.23 45.96
C GLY A 316 5.65 -6.31 45.75
N ALA A 317 6.05 -6.53 44.49
CA ALA A 317 6.96 -7.60 44.09
C ALA A 317 8.30 -7.56 44.81
N THR A 318 8.75 -8.71 45.26
CA THR A 318 10.11 -8.91 45.82
C THR A 318 11.12 -9.17 44.71
N ARG A 319 10.68 -9.49 43.51
CA ARG A 319 11.49 -9.76 42.32
C ARG A 319 11.37 -8.65 41.28
N ARG A 320 12.28 -8.64 40.32
CA ARG A 320 12.16 -7.77 39.16
C ARG A 320 11.12 -8.35 38.20
N ILE A 321 10.03 -7.63 38.04
CA ILE A 321 8.94 -7.96 37.13
C ILE A 321 8.85 -6.90 36.05
N ALA A 322 8.50 -7.28 34.83
CA ALA A 322 8.21 -6.38 33.73
C ALA A 322 6.86 -6.78 33.10
N ALA A 323 6.00 -5.82 32.89
CA ALA A 323 4.82 -5.98 32.04
C ALA A 323 5.16 -5.55 30.61
N ALA A 324 4.77 -6.35 29.62
CA ALA A 324 4.89 -6.03 28.20
C ALA A 324 3.50 -5.99 27.55
N VAL A 325 3.34 -5.07 26.57
CA VAL A 325 2.13 -4.92 25.78
C VAL A 325 2.44 -5.22 24.31
#